data_257467b17a0b70a17c990c37af42494c
#
_entry.id   257467b17a0b70a17c990c37af42494c
#
_cell.length_a   1.000
_cell.length_b   1.000
_cell.length_c   1.000
_cell.angle_alpha   90.00
_cell.angle_beta   90.00
_cell.angle_gamma   90.00
#
_symmetry.space_group_name_H-M   'P 1'
#
loop_
_entity.id
_entity.type
_entity.pdbx_description
1 polymer ?
#
loop_
_entity_poly.entity_id
_entity_poly.type
_entity_poly.pdbx_seq_one_letter_code
_entity_poly.pdbx_strand_id
1 'polypeptide(L)'
;KQLPHLSFLETAKEQSFMSKYEVADRYQLMWRFRTNSMFDIANYYSMHPVLLDEHFRSLPPIINFSNREFYGNRIRVMRQNNPNDKILEIVHVPDGKVDYDATRNLPEIEALVKRIHEIIVDNERENPDNPITIGIISPFRAQVEQLKISLSKVISDYMMEKHKIEIGTAHTFQGDERDIILISWAFANNSFPQSLTFLQKPNLFNVAVTRAKNKMINFVSKDFTDLPDGLFRSYLS
;
A
#
# COMPACT_ATOMS: atom_id res chain seq x y z
N LYS A 1 -4.59 5.46 -9.73
CA LYS A 1 -4.33 4.17 -10.42
C LYS A 1 -4.76 3.03 -9.51
N GLN A 2 -5.60 2.13 -10.04
CA GLN A 2 -6.04 0.93 -9.33
C GLN A 2 -5.03 -0.20 -9.53
N LEU A 3 -5.11 -1.22 -8.66
CA LEU A 3 -4.32 -2.43 -8.86
C LEU A 3 -4.73 -3.09 -10.17
N PRO A 4 -3.77 -3.69 -10.90
CA PRO A 4 -4.09 -4.45 -12.11
C PRO A 4 -4.95 -5.66 -11.72
N HIS A 5 -5.82 -6.04 -12.61
CA HIS A 5 -6.62 -7.25 -12.48
C HIS A 5 -5.70 -8.48 -12.43
N LEU A 6 -5.87 -9.33 -11.42
CA LEU A 6 -5.19 -10.63 -11.35
C LEU A 6 -6.01 -11.63 -12.15
N SER A 7 -5.53 -11.99 -13.34
CA SER A 7 -6.14 -13.03 -14.16
C SER A 7 -5.32 -14.31 -14.09
N PHE A 8 -5.99 -15.40 -13.73
CA PHE A 8 -5.46 -16.77 -13.83
C PHE A 8 -5.86 -17.44 -15.16
N LEU A 9 -6.48 -16.69 -16.07
CA LEU A 9 -6.91 -17.20 -17.36
C LEU A 9 -5.71 -17.48 -18.26
N GLU A 10 -5.61 -18.68 -18.79
CA GLU A 10 -4.57 -19.06 -19.75
C GLU A 10 -4.77 -18.33 -21.09
N THR A 11 -3.67 -18.00 -21.76
CA THR A 11 -3.70 -17.29 -23.05
C THR A 11 -4.52 -18.03 -24.11
N ALA A 12 -4.38 -19.37 -24.14
CA ALA A 12 -5.13 -20.21 -25.07
C ALA A 12 -6.66 -20.13 -24.85
N LYS A 13 -7.07 -20.06 -23.58
CA LYS A 13 -8.48 -19.95 -23.19
C LYS A 13 -9.03 -18.55 -23.52
N GLU A 14 -8.23 -17.51 -23.32
CA GLU A 14 -8.59 -16.14 -23.72
C GLU A 14 -8.80 -16.04 -25.24
N GLN A 15 -7.88 -16.62 -26.05
CA GLN A 15 -8.01 -16.68 -27.50
C GLN A 15 -9.26 -17.47 -27.95
N SER A 16 -9.52 -18.61 -27.27
CA SER A 16 -10.72 -19.40 -27.52
C SER A 16 -12.01 -18.61 -27.30
N PHE A 17 -12.06 -17.80 -26.25
CA PHE A 17 -13.20 -16.91 -26.00
C PHE A 17 -13.33 -15.83 -27.08
N MET A 18 -12.23 -15.20 -27.47
CA MET A 18 -12.26 -14.18 -28.53
C MET A 18 -12.78 -14.75 -29.86
N SER A 19 -12.36 -15.97 -30.23
CA SER A 19 -12.87 -16.65 -31.39
C SER A 19 -14.34 -17.05 -31.24
N LYS A 20 -14.72 -17.62 -30.10
CA LYS A 20 -16.10 -18.04 -29.81
C LYS A 20 -17.12 -16.91 -29.92
N TYR A 21 -16.71 -15.71 -29.46
CA TYR A 21 -17.57 -14.51 -29.46
C TYR A 21 -17.26 -13.57 -30.64
N GLU A 22 -16.53 -14.07 -31.65
CA GLU A 22 -16.25 -13.35 -32.92
C GLU A 22 -15.73 -11.93 -32.70
N VAL A 23 -14.81 -11.76 -31.70
CA VAL A 23 -14.22 -10.45 -31.44
C VAL A 23 -13.34 -10.04 -32.60
N ALA A 24 -13.72 -8.96 -33.27
CA ALA A 24 -12.99 -8.48 -34.45
C ALA A 24 -11.53 -8.11 -34.09
N ASP A 25 -10.59 -8.41 -35.00
CA ASP A 25 -9.13 -8.26 -34.77
C ASP A 25 -8.72 -6.89 -34.23
N ARG A 26 -9.38 -5.83 -34.70
CA ARG A 26 -9.14 -4.45 -34.26
C ARG A 26 -9.39 -4.21 -32.74
N TYR A 27 -10.19 -5.07 -32.14
CA TYR A 27 -10.52 -4.97 -30.70
C TYR A 27 -9.79 -5.99 -29.84
N GLN A 28 -9.17 -7.01 -30.41
CA GLN A 28 -8.57 -8.10 -29.64
C GLN A 28 -7.49 -7.63 -28.67
N LEU A 29 -6.68 -6.65 -29.04
CA LEU A 29 -5.66 -6.08 -28.14
C LEU A 29 -6.28 -5.36 -26.92
N MET A 30 -7.34 -4.57 -27.19
CA MET A 30 -8.01 -3.81 -26.12
C MET A 30 -8.82 -4.71 -25.20
N TRP A 31 -9.42 -5.77 -25.74
CA TRP A 31 -10.27 -6.70 -25.01
C TRP A 31 -9.50 -7.84 -24.34
N ARG A 32 -8.18 -7.80 -24.34
CA ARG A 32 -7.35 -8.75 -23.59
C ARG A 32 -7.59 -8.61 -22.10
N PHE A 33 -8.35 -9.53 -21.53
CA PHE A 33 -8.71 -9.57 -20.12
C PHE A 33 -7.50 -9.72 -19.19
N ARG A 34 -6.41 -10.32 -19.66
CA ARG A 34 -5.16 -10.48 -18.88
C ARG A 34 -4.40 -9.18 -18.69
N THR A 35 -4.53 -8.23 -19.57
CA THR A 35 -3.75 -6.98 -19.59
C THR A 35 -4.60 -5.75 -19.35
N ASN A 36 -5.88 -5.80 -19.67
CA ASN A 36 -6.79 -4.66 -19.58
C ASN A 36 -7.96 -4.97 -18.64
N SER A 37 -8.27 -4.03 -17.76
CA SER A 37 -9.47 -4.07 -16.93
C SER A 37 -10.69 -3.55 -17.70
N MET A 38 -11.88 -3.79 -17.16
CA MET A 38 -13.10 -3.17 -17.71
C MET A 38 -13.02 -1.63 -17.69
N PHE A 39 -12.29 -1.06 -16.73
CA PHE A 39 -12.06 0.38 -16.69
C PHE A 39 -11.21 0.85 -17.87
N ASP A 40 -10.15 0.11 -18.23
CA ASP A 40 -9.30 0.44 -19.38
C ASP A 40 -10.10 0.40 -20.67
N ILE A 41 -10.97 -0.62 -20.83
CA ILE A 41 -11.88 -0.75 -21.97
C ILE A 41 -12.87 0.43 -22.01
N ALA A 42 -13.53 0.72 -20.89
CA ALA A 42 -14.48 1.81 -20.82
C ALA A 42 -13.83 3.18 -21.11
N ASN A 43 -12.61 3.40 -20.58
CA ASN A 43 -11.85 4.63 -20.81
C ASN A 43 -11.42 4.79 -22.28
N TYR A 44 -11.12 3.69 -22.96
CA TYR A 44 -10.80 3.71 -24.38
C TYR A 44 -11.98 4.17 -25.27
N TYR A 45 -13.19 3.74 -24.90
CA TYR A 45 -14.41 4.13 -25.64
C TYR A 45 -15.04 5.45 -25.16
N SER A 46 -14.57 6.00 -24.03
CA SER A 46 -15.09 7.26 -23.50
C SER A 46 -14.45 8.45 -24.23
N MET A 47 -15.29 9.29 -24.83
CA MET A 47 -14.81 10.53 -25.47
C MET A 47 -14.44 11.61 -24.43
N HIS A 48 -15.04 11.57 -23.24
CA HIS A 48 -14.86 12.58 -22.20
C HIS A 48 -14.80 11.92 -20.81
N PRO A 49 -13.64 11.32 -20.45
CA PRO A 49 -13.49 10.75 -19.12
C PRO A 49 -13.50 11.87 -18.07
N VAL A 50 -14.34 11.73 -17.04
CA VAL A 50 -14.41 12.66 -15.92
C VAL A 50 -13.47 12.17 -14.82
N LEU A 51 -12.54 13.01 -14.40
CA LEU A 51 -11.71 12.78 -13.23
C LEU A 51 -12.42 13.32 -12.00
N LEU A 52 -12.65 12.47 -10.99
CA LEU A 52 -13.02 12.94 -9.65
C LEU A 52 -11.75 13.46 -8.98
N ASP A 53 -11.63 14.77 -8.90
CA ASP A 53 -10.40 15.44 -8.49
C ASP A 53 -10.39 15.91 -7.03
N GLU A 54 -11.51 15.78 -6.32
CA GLU A 54 -11.61 16.10 -4.89
C GLU A 54 -11.27 14.89 -4.01
N HIS A 55 -10.38 15.11 -3.05
CA HIS A 55 -9.90 14.07 -2.14
C HIS A 55 -10.23 14.42 -0.68
N PHE A 56 -11.13 13.64 -0.08
CA PHE A 56 -11.63 13.82 1.28
C PHE A 56 -11.05 12.85 2.31
N ARG A 57 -10.31 11.83 1.88
CA ARG A 57 -9.83 10.75 2.76
C ARG A 57 -8.63 11.18 3.58
N SER A 58 -7.52 11.44 2.91
CA SER A 58 -6.21 11.59 3.52
C SER A 58 -5.85 13.04 3.76
N LEU A 59 -5.04 13.28 4.78
CA LEU A 59 -4.41 14.57 5.00
C LEU A 59 -3.35 14.87 3.92
N PRO A 60 -3.08 16.16 3.62
CA PRO A 60 -2.16 16.56 2.56
C PRO A 60 -0.81 15.84 2.54
N PRO A 61 -0.05 15.70 3.64
CA PRO A 61 1.25 15.03 3.61
C PRO A 61 1.20 13.59 3.11
N ILE A 62 0.08 12.88 3.31
CA ILE A 62 -0.09 11.49 2.88
C ILE A 62 -0.31 11.41 1.37
N ILE A 63 -1.17 12.28 0.82
CA ILE A 63 -1.60 12.17 -0.58
C ILE A 63 -0.71 12.96 -1.56
N ASN A 64 0.05 13.96 -1.09
CA ASN A 64 0.82 14.85 -1.95
C ASN A 64 1.83 14.11 -2.83
N PHE A 65 2.52 13.10 -2.29
CA PHE A 65 3.41 12.29 -3.09
C PHE A 65 2.66 11.64 -4.27
N SER A 66 1.57 10.95 -3.97
CA SER A 66 0.75 10.29 -4.99
C SER A 66 0.16 11.28 -5.98
N ASN A 67 -0.25 12.47 -5.52
CA ASN A 67 -0.79 13.50 -6.37
C ASN A 67 0.25 13.97 -7.40
N ARG A 68 1.48 14.21 -6.97
CA ARG A 68 2.59 14.58 -7.84
C ARG A 68 2.93 13.45 -8.83
N GLU A 69 3.18 12.24 -8.33
CA GLU A 69 3.74 11.14 -9.14
C GLU A 69 2.72 10.49 -10.09
N PHE A 70 1.45 10.41 -9.69
CA PHE A 70 0.46 9.62 -10.43
C PHE A 70 -0.70 10.42 -11.01
N TYR A 71 -0.94 11.63 -10.51
CA TYR A 71 -2.11 12.43 -10.89
C TYR A 71 -1.75 13.80 -11.47
N GLY A 72 -0.45 14.13 -11.60
CA GLY A 72 0.04 15.39 -12.18
C GLY A 72 -0.47 16.63 -11.42
N ASN A 73 -0.56 16.53 -10.08
CA ASN A 73 -1.07 17.56 -9.17
C ASN A 73 -2.52 18.02 -9.45
N ARG A 74 -3.33 17.15 -10.07
CA ARG A 74 -4.74 17.47 -10.40
C ARG A 74 -5.71 17.20 -9.27
N ILE A 75 -5.28 16.49 -8.20
CA ILE A 75 -6.14 16.19 -7.05
C ILE A 75 -6.14 17.39 -6.11
N ARG A 76 -7.34 17.87 -5.78
CA ARG A 76 -7.59 18.89 -4.76
C ARG A 76 -7.84 18.21 -3.42
N VAL A 77 -6.97 18.43 -2.45
CA VAL A 77 -7.11 17.85 -1.11
C VAL A 77 -8.03 18.73 -0.30
N MET A 78 -9.16 18.18 0.13
CA MET A 78 -10.22 18.90 0.83
C MET A 78 -10.07 18.89 2.36
N ARG A 79 -9.09 18.17 2.87
CA ARG A 79 -8.73 18.13 4.30
C ARG A 79 -7.55 19.05 4.60
N GLN A 80 -7.52 19.53 5.83
CA GLN A 80 -6.42 20.36 6.36
C GLN A 80 -5.81 19.71 7.59
N ASN A 81 -4.56 20.01 7.88
CA ASN A 81 -3.85 19.61 9.08
C ASN A 81 -3.10 20.79 9.70
N ASN A 82 -2.75 20.65 10.98
CA ASN A 82 -1.85 21.60 11.58
C ASN A 82 -0.42 21.38 11.04
N PRO A 83 0.33 22.44 10.76
CA PRO A 83 1.71 22.31 10.22
C PRO A 83 2.66 21.51 11.14
N ASN A 84 2.39 21.48 12.45
CA ASN A 84 3.21 20.78 13.43
C ASN A 84 2.86 19.30 13.62
N ASP A 85 1.80 18.80 12.98
CA ASP A 85 1.38 17.41 13.10
C ASP A 85 2.36 16.50 12.36
N LYS A 86 2.88 15.48 13.06
CA LYS A 86 3.68 14.41 12.43
C LYS A 86 2.79 13.38 11.76
N ILE A 87 2.32 13.72 10.57
CA ILE A 87 1.37 12.91 9.79
C ILE A 87 2.08 11.81 9.02
N LEU A 88 3.22 12.13 8.41
CA LEU A 88 4.09 11.18 7.73
C LEU A 88 5.35 10.98 8.57
N GLU A 89 5.60 9.75 8.99
CA GLU A 89 6.72 9.38 9.85
C GLU A 89 7.55 8.29 9.16
N ILE A 90 8.87 8.44 9.19
CA ILE A 90 9.82 7.41 8.74
C ILE A 90 10.60 6.95 9.97
N VAL A 91 10.49 5.66 10.27
CA VAL A 91 11.21 4.99 11.35
C VAL A 91 12.34 4.18 10.71
N HIS A 92 13.56 4.61 10.94
CA HIS A 92 14.74 3.89 10.46
C HIS A 92 15.09 2.74 11.41
N VAL A 93 15.26 1.54 10.86
CA VAL A 93 15.62 0.31 11.58
C VAL A 93 16.98 -0.17 11.04
N PRO A 94 18.09 0.38 11.54
CA PRO A 94 19.43 0.21 10.94
C PRO A 94 19.93 -1.24 10.98
N ASP A 95 19.50 -2.01 11.98
CA ASP A 95 19.88 -3.43 12.17
C ASP A 95 18.99 -4.38 11.35
N GLY A 96 18.09 -3.84 10.54
CA GLY A 96 17.17 -4.61 9.73
C GLY A 96 17.88 -5.50 8.72
N LYS A 97 17.53 -6.78 8.73
CA LYS A 97 18.01 -7.79 7.80
C LYS A 97 16.84 -8.62 7.31
N VAL A 98 16.86 -8.89 6.02
CA VAL A 98 15.88 -9.77 5.40
C VAL A 98 16.38 -11.20 5.50
N ASP A 99 15.49 -12.10 5.96
CA ASP A 99 15.69 -13.55 5.93
C ASP A 99 15.79 -14.01 4.47
N TYR A 100 16.84 -14.75 4.16
CA TYR A 100 17.21 -15.07 2.78
C TYR A 100 16.12 -15.83 2.02
N ASP A 101 15.39 -16.72 2.72
CA ASP A 101 14.40 -17.60 2.08
C ASP A 101 12.98 -17.02 2.01
N ALA A 102 12.67 -16.01 2.82
CA ALA A 102 11.26 -15.66 3.08
C ALA A 102 10.92 -14.16 3.00
N THR A 103 11.86 -13.29 2.66
CA THR A 103 11.64 -11.83 2.61
C THR A 103 11.02 -11.26 3.91
N ARG A 104 11.43 -11.81 5.06
CA ARG A 104 11.04 -11.35 6.38
C ARG A 104 12.15 -10.49 6.98
N ASN A 105 11.78 -9.38 7.58
CA ASN A 105 12.66 -8.49 8.31
C ASN A 105 12.21 -8.44 9.77
N LEU A 106 12.76 -9.31 10.61
CA LEU A 106 12.35 -9.43 12.01
C LEU A 106 12.57 -8.14 12.81
N PRO A 107 13.69 -7.42 12.70
CA PRO A 107 13.85 -6.13 13.38
C PRO A 107 12.77 -5.09 13.03
N GLU A 108 12.36 -5.00 11.75
CA GLU A 108 11.23 -4.13 11.38
C GLU A 108 9.92 -4.58 12.03
N ILE A 109 9.68 -5.90 12.11
CA ILE A 109 8.49 -6.45 12.77
C ILE A 109 8.47 -6.07 14.26
N GLU A 110 9.58 -6.25 14.95
CA GLU A 110 9.70 -5.92 16.38
C GLU A 110 9.46 -4.43 16.64
N ALA A 111 10.09 -3.57 15.84
CA ALA A 111 9.90 -2.13 15.93
C ALA A 111 8.44 -1.72 15.65
N LEU A 112 7.81 -2.33 14.66
CA LEU A 112 6.43 -2.07 14.27
C LEU A 112 5.45 -2.56 15.34
N VAL A 113 5.62 -3.77 15.88
CA VAL A 113 4.76 -4.32 16.93
C VAL A 113 4.84 -3.47 18.20
N LYS A 114 6.03 -3.05 18.58
CA LYS A 114 6.23 -2.11 19.70
C LYS A 114 5.47 -0.79 19.47
N ARG A 115 5.58 -0.23 18.26
CA ARG A 115 4.92 1.02 17.92
C ARG A 115 3.40 0.91 17.95
N ILE A 116 2.83 -0.21 17.49
CA ILE A 116 1.37 -0.44 17.56
C ILE A 116 0.91 -0.52 19.02
N HIS A 117 1.65 -1.25 19.87
CA HIS A 117 1.34 -1.33 21.28
C HIS A 117 1.31 0.06 21.93
N GLU A 118 2.31 0.91 21.67
CA GLU A 118 2.35 2.29 22.14
C GLU A 118 1.12 3.09 21.68
N ILE A 119 0.79 3.02 20.38
CA ILE A 119 -0.36 3.71 19.79
C ILE A 119 -1.68 3.29 20.46
N ILE A 120 -1.87 2.00 20.70
CA ILE A 120 -3.07 1.49 21.36
C ILE A 120 -3.14 1.98 22.82
N VAL A 121 -2.05 1.85 23.58
CA VAL A 121 -1.99 2.29 24.97
C VAL A 121 -2.28 3.80 25.10
N ASP A 122 -1.72 4.61 24.22
CA ASP A 122 -1.98 6.05 24.20
C ASP A 122 -3.44 6.37 23.87
N ASN A 123 -4.01 5.68 22.87
CA ASN A 123 -5.43 5.89 22.53
C ASN A 123 -6.38 5.43 23.63
N GLU A 124 -6.12 4.28 24.25
CA GLU A 124 -6.93 3.80 25.39
C GLU A 124 -6.86 4.75 26.61
N ARG A 125 -5.74 5.42 26.81
CA ARG A 125 -5.57 6.40 27.87
C ARG A 125 -6.28 7.72 27.56
N GLU A 126 -6.21 8.20 26.33
CA GLU A 126 -6.64 9.55 25.95
C GLU A 126 -8.08 9.58 25.40
N ASN A 127 -8.48 8.56 24.67
CA ASN A 127 -9.77 8.49 23.99
C ASN A 127 -10.35 7.06 23.96
N PRO A 128 -10.64 6.43 25.10
CA PRO A 128 -11.07 5.02 25.16
C PRO A 128 -12.39 4.73 24.44
N ASP A 129 -13.27 5.73 24.36
CA ASP A 129 -14.57 5.61 23.70
C ASP A 129 -14.52 5.84 22.18
N ASN A 130 -13.38 6.29 21.66
CA ASN A 130 -13.18 6.53 20.24
C ASN A 130 -11.92 5.81 19.74
N PRO A 131 -11.99 4.49 19.55
CA PRO A 131 -10.84 3.69 19.14
C PRO A 131 -10.40 4.05 17.72
N ILE A 132 -9.10 4.31 17.57
CA ILE A 132 -8.50 4.54 16.25
C ILE A 132 -8.40 3.23 15.47
N THR A 133 -8.62 3.28 14.17
CA THR A 133 -8.48 2.12 13.30
C THR A 133 -7.05 2.02 12.75
N ILE A 134 -6.46 0.82 12.75
CA ILE A 134 -5.06 0.59 12.41
C ILE A 134 -4.94 -0.40 11.25
N GLY A 135 -4.15 -0.04 10.26
CA GLY A 135 -3.77 -0.94 9.17
C GLY A 135 -2.28 -1.18 9.13
N ILE A 136 -1.89 -2.41 8.82
CA ILE A 136 -0.49 -2.81 8.69
C ILE A 136 -0.29 -3.38 7.29
N ILE A 137 0.58 -2.75 6.53
CA ILE A 137 0.85 -3.15 5.16
C ILE A 137 2.30 -3.62 5.03
N SER A 138 2.50 -4.74 4.35
CA SER A 138 3.79 -5.07 3.80
C SER A 138 3.66 -5.55 2.35
N PRO A 139 4.61 -5.23 1.48
CA PRO A 139 4.64 -5.73 0.11
C PRO A 139 4.78 -7.26 0.04
N PHE A 140 5.42 -7.88 1.04
CA PHE A 140 5.79 -9.29 1.03
C PHE A 140 4.89 -10.13 1.93
N ARG A 141 4.32 -11.21 1.37
CA ARG A 141 3.43 -12.12 2.10
C ARG A 141 4.07 -12.75 3.33
N ALA A 142 5.34 -13.17 3.21
CA ALA A 142 6.06 -13.76 4.35
C ALA A 142 6.20 -12.77 5.52
N GLN A 143 6.41 -11.48 5.23
CA GLN A 143 6.41 -10.41 6.24
C GLN A 143 5.03 -10.26 6.88
N VAL A 144 3.97 -10.27 6.08
CA VAL A 144 2.57 -10.18 6.57
C VAL A 144 2.24 -11.33 7.52
N GLU A 145 2.56 -12.57 7.16
CA GLU A 145 2.30 -13.73 8.01
C GLU A 145 3.09 -13.66 9.33
N GLN A 146 4.36 -13.24 9.27
CA GLN A 146 5.15 -13.09 10.49
C GLN A 146 4.65 -11.94 11.37
N LEU A 147 4.18 -10.84 10.77
CA LEU A 147 3.55 -9.72 11.50
C LEU A 147 2.30 -10.19 12.25
N LYS A 148 1.43 -10.99 11.62
CA LYS A 148 0.26 -11.59 12.28
C LYS A 148 0.65 -12.41 13.50
N ILE A 149 1.64 -13.31 13.35
CA ILE A 149 2.15 -14.15 14.43
C ILE A 149 2.75 -13.31 15.57
N SER A 150 3.52 -12.29 15.23
CA SER A 150 4.19 -11.46 16.23
C SER A 150 3.21 -10.56 16.98
N LEU A 151 2.24 -10.01 16.26
CA LEU A 151 1.24 -9.11 16.86
C LEU A 151 0.28 -9.87 17.78
N SER A 152 -0.16 -11.08 17.42
CA SER A 152 -1.06 -11.91 18.25
C SER A 152 -0.45 -12.32 19.59
N LYS A 153 0.88 -12.24 19.75
CA LYS A 153 1.56 -12.51 21.03
C LYS A 153 1.52 -11.31 22.00
N VAL A 154 1.29 -10.11 21.47
CA VAL A 154 1.40 -8.85 22.21
C VAL A 154 0.04 -8.16 22.38
N ILE A 155 -0.81 -8.25 21.36
CA ILE A 155 -2.12 -7.59 21.33
C ILE A 155 -3.21 -8.65 21.46
N SER A 156 -4.15 -8.46 22.39
CA SER A 156 -5.28 -9.36 22.59
C SER A 156 -6.28 -9.28 21.43
N ASP A 157 -7.04 -10.36 21.20
CA ASP A 157 -8.08 -10.40 20.16
C ASP A 157 -9.12 -9.28 20.36
N TYR A 158 -9.45 -8.97 21.61
CA TYR A 158 -10.34 -7.85 21.94
C TYR A 158 -9.80 -6.52 21.41
N MET A 159 -8.52 -6.22 21.61
CA MET A 159 -7.91 -4.98 21.11
C MET A 159 -7.74 -5.01 19.58
N MET A 160 -7.48 -6.18 19.00
CA MET A 160 -7.45 -6.35 17.53
C MET A 160 -8.80 -5.97 16.91
N GLU A 161 -9.91 -6.44 17.51
CA GLU A 161 -11.26 -6.13 17.05
C GLU A 161 -11.65 -4.66 17.33
N LYS A 162 -11.41 -4.18 18.54
CA LYS A 162 -11.72 -2.80 18.96
C LYS A 162 -11.09 -1.77 18.05
N HIS A 163 -9.82 -1.91 17.72
CA HIS A 163 -9.06 -1.02 16.84
C HIS A 163 -9.16 -1.38 15.36
N LYS A 164 -9.98 -2.38 14.99
CA LYS A 164 -10.15 -2.89 13.62
C LYS A 164 -8.80 -3.11 12.94
N ILE A 165 -7.88 -3.78 13.65
CA ILE A 165 -6.51 -4.00 13.15
C ILE A 165 -6.56 -4.96 11.97
N GLU A 166 -6.12 -4.49 10.81
CA GLU A 166 -6.01 -5.29 9.59
C GLU A 166 -4.54 -5.40 9.17
N ILE A 167 -4.10 -6.62 8.81
CA ILE A 167 -2.72 -6.90 8.40
C ILE A 167 -2.75 -7.57 7.03
N GLY A 168 -2.10 -6.95 6.05
CA GLY A 168 -2.13 -7.49 4.71
C GLY A 168 -1.15 -6.85 3.74
N THR A 169 -1.29 -7.22 2.48
CA THR A 169 -0.60 -6.56 1.38
C THR A 169 -1.45 -5.41 0.83
N ALA A 170 -0.91 -4.64 -0.12
CA ALA A 170 -1.67 -3.60 -0.81
C ALA A 170 -2.99 -4.13 -1.44
N HIS A 171 -3.03 -5.40 -1.85
CA HIS A 171 -4.24 -6.03 -2.38
C HIS A 171 -5.34 -6.19 -1.31
N THR A 172 -4.97 -6.56 -0.09
CA THR A 172 -5.92 -6.66 1.04
C THR A 172 -6.61 -5.33 1.32
N PHE A 173 -5.87 -4.23 1.19
CA PHE A 173 -6.36 -2.88 1.46
C PHE A 173 -7.00 -2.19 0.25
N GLN A 174 -7.22 -2.89 -0.86
CA GLN A 174 -7.88 -2.27 -2.00
C GLN A 174 -9.34 -1.94 -1.67
N GLY A 175 -9.68 -0.65 -1.69
CA GLY A 175 -11.02 -0.16 -1.32
C GLY A 175 -11.19 0.13 0.17
N ASP A 176 -10.24 -0.29 1.01
CA ASP A 176 -10.27 -0.08 2.46
C ASP A 176 -9.40 1.11 2.89
N GLU A 177 -9.61 1.58 4.12
CA GLU A 177 -8.91 2.72 4.70
C GLU A 177 -8.87 2.62 6.22
N ARG A 178 -7.82 3.14 6.86
CA ARG A 178 -7.65 3.19 8.32
C ARG A 178 -7.20 4.58 8.77
N ASP A 179 -7.42 4.89 10.03
CA ASP A 179 -6.96 6.15 10.60
C ASP A 179 -5.44 6.23 10.57
N ILE A 180 -4.79 5.15 10.96
CA ILE A 180 -3.33 5.01 10.92
C ILE A 180 -2.95 3.82 10.07
N ILE A 181 -1.97 4.01 9.17
CA ILE A 181 -1.33 2.92 8.42
C ILE A 181 0.15 2.85 8.83
N LEU A 182 0.59 1.65 9.18
CA LEU A 182 2.00 1.33 9.36
C LEU A 182 2.46 0.47 8.18
N ILE A 183 3.56 0.85 7.55
CA ILE A 183 4.13 0.08 6.44
C ILE A 183 5.49 -0.48 6.86
N SER A 184 5.64 -1.81 6.80
CA SER A 184 6.94 -2.47 6.85
C SER A 184 7.38 -2.77 5.43
N TRP A 185 8.39 -2.05 4.96
CA TRP A 185 8.88 -2.22 3.60
C TRP A 185 9.70 -3.49 3.41
N ALA A 186 10.23 -4.05 4.52
CA ALA A 186 11.02 -5.27 4.55
C ALA A 186 12.13 -5.30 3.47
N PHE A 187 12.79 -4.15 3.27
CA PHE A 187 13.87 -3.99 2.32
C PHE A 187 15.12 -3.48 3.04
N ALA A 188 16.18 -4.29 3.00
CA ALA A 188 17.44 -4.07 3.71
C ALA A 188 18.64 -4.22 2.77
N ASN A 189 19.85 -3.99 3.28
CA ASN A 189 21.08 -4.09 2.49
C ASN A 189 21.32 -5.48 1.87
N ASN A 190 20.78 -6.52 2.49
CA ASN A 190 20.89 -7.89 2.00
C ASN A 190 19.68 -8.36 1.17
N SER A 191 18.77 -7.46 0.80
CA SER A 191 17.63 -7.78 -0.05
C SER A 191 18.05 -8.03 -1.50
N PHE A 192 17.33 -8.93 -2.18
CA PHE A 192 17.53 -9.16 -3.61
C PHE A 192 17.14 -7.94 -4.45
N PRO A 193 17.84 -7.68 -5.57
CA PRO A 193 17.47 -6.60 -6.49
C PRO A 193 16.03 -6.68 -7.01
N GLN A 194 15.51 -7.90 -7.20
CA GLN A 194 14.12 -8.15 -7.62
C GLN A 194 13.08 -7.61 -6.62
N SER A 195 13.43 -7.61 -5.33
CA SER A 195 12.57 -7.04 -4.28
C SER A 195 12.36 -5.54 -4.53
N LEU A 196 13.39 -4.81 -4.89
CA LEU A 196 13.27 -3.39 -5.22
C LEU A 196 12.41 -3.15 -6.46
N THR A 197 12.60 -3.96 -7.51
CA THR A 197 11.74 -3.90 -8.72
C THR A 197 10.26 -4.12 -8.37
N PHE A 198 9.98 -5.01 -7.43
CA PHE A 198 8.62 -5.22 -6.94
C PHE A 198 8.07 -4.03 -6.18
N LEU A 199 8.87 -3.42 -5.30
CA LEU A 199 8.50 -2.22 -4.53
C LEU A 199 8.21 -1.01 -5.43
N GLN A 200 8.86 -0.93 -6.58
CA GLN A 200 8.68 0.18 -7.52
C GLN A 200 7.48 0.01 -8.47
N LYS A 201 6.64 -1.02 -8.31
CA LYS A 201 5.41 -1.17 -9.13
C LYS A 201 4.41 -0.06 -8.81
N PRO A 202 4.10 0.85 -9.75
CA PRO A 202 3.36 2.08 -9.45
C PRO A 202 1.98 1.86 -8.85
N ASN A 203 1.27 0.83 -9.32
CA ASN A 203 -0.09 0.56 -8.84
C ASN A 203 -0.10 0.03 -7.40
N LEU A 204 0.80 -0.92 -7.08
CA LEU A 204 0.94 -1.46 -5.72
C LEU A 204 1.39 -0.38 -4.75
N PHE A 205 2.39 0.40 -5.15
CA PHE A 205 2.93 1.51 -4.38
C PHE A 205 1.85 2.54 -4.05
N ASN A 206 1.16 3.05 -5.08
CA ASN A 206 0.12 4.05 -4.90
C ASN A 206 -1.01 3.58 -3.97
N VAL A 207 -1.42 2.30 -4.08
CA VAL A 207 -2.43 1.75 -3.18
C VAL A 207 -1.91 1.72 -1.74
N ALA A 208 -0.69 1.23 -1.50
CA ALA A 208 -0.12 1.16 -0.15
C ALA A 208 -0.05 2.53 0.53
N VAL A 209 0.48 3.55 -0.16
CA VAL A 209 0.73 4.88 0.42
C VAL A 209 -0.50 5.80 0.47
N THR A 210 -1.67 5.33 0.04
CA THR A 210 -2.90 6.14 0.05
C THR A 210 -4.03 5.55 0.91
N ARG A 211 -3.71 4.62 1.82
CA ARG A 211 -4.72 3.96 2.68
C ARG A 211 -4.95 4.67 4.02
N ALA A 212 -4.03 5.53 4.43
CA ALA A 212 -4.14 6.25 5.68
C ALA A 212 -5.07 7.47 5.55
N LYS A 213 -5.86 7.71 6.60
CA LYS A 213 -6.63 8.95 6.74
C LYS A 213 -5.82 10.03 7.43
N ASN A 214 -5.25 9.72 8.61
CA ASN A 214 -4.71 10.71 9.52
C ASN A 214 -3.19 10.58 9.71
N LYS A 215 -2.64 9.37 9.69
CA LYS A 215 -1.21 9.16 9.94
C LYS A 215 -0.67 7.97 9.17
N MET A 216 0.54 8.11 8.68
CA MET A 216 1.30 7.04 8.05
C MET A 216 2.68 6.92 8.65
N ILE A 217 3.07 5.71 9.03
CA ILE A 217 4.36 5.40 9.64
C ILE A 217 5.06 4.36 8.77
N ASN A 218 6.23 4.71 8.27
CA ASN A 218 7.02 3.84 7.39
C ASN A 218 8.22 3.27 8.14
N PHE A 219 8.36 1.95 8.17
CA PHE A 219 9.54 1.28 8.72
C PHE A 219 10.47 0.89 7.58
N VAL A 220 11.70 1.36 7.64
CA VAL A 220 12.72 1.17 6.60
C VAL A 220 14.04 0.75 7.22
N SER A 221 14.68 -0.25 6.63
CA SER A 221 15.98 -0.79 7.07
C SER A 221 17.14 -0.37 6.19
N LYS A 222 16.87 0.29 5.08
CA LYS A 222 17.90 0.83 4.19
C LYS A 222 17.75 2.33 4.09
N ASP A 223 18.87 3.06 4.19
CA ASP A 223 18.88 4.50 3.99
C ASP A 223 18.42 4.84 2.56
N PHE A 224 17.60 5.88 2.42
CA PHE A 224 17.09 6.27 1.11
C PHE A 224 18.22 6.80 0.19
N THR A 225 19.31 7.31 0.75
CA THR A 225 20.49 7.77 0.00
C THR A 225 21.19 6.62 -0.71
N ASP A 226 21.09 5.40 -0.17
CA ASP A 226 21.68 4.17 -0.73
C ASP A 226 20.76 3.47 -1.73
N LEU A 227 19.56 4.00 -1.95
CA LEU A 227 18.63 3.48 -2.93
C LEU A 227 18.95 4.06 -4.32
N PRO A 228 18.84 3.27 -5.39
CA PRO A 228 18.90 3.80 -6.75
C PRO A 228 17.69 4.71 -7.02
N ASP A 229 17.85 5.61 -7.99
CA ASP A 229 16.77 6.49 -8.41
C ASP A 229 15.50 5.69 -8.78
N GLY A 230 14.36 6.19 -8.35
CA GLY A 230 13.09 5.54 -8.58
C GLY A 230 12.01 5.93 -7.56
N LEU A 231 10.86 5.32 -7.72
CA LEU A 231 9.65 5.65 -6.96
C LEU A 231 9.84 5.51 -5.44
N PHE A 232 10.52 4.42 -5.01
CA PHE A 232 10.73 4.14 -3.59
C PHE A 232 11.67 5.17 -2.95
N ARG A 233 12.78 5.51 -3.62
CA ARG A 233 13.69 6.56 -3.14
C ARG A 233 13.01 7.93 -3.09
N SER A 234 12.29 8.30 -4.15
CA SER A 234 11.57 9.58 -4.23
C SER A 234 10.46 9.73 -3.19
N TYR A 235 9.94 8.62 -2.68
CA TYR A 235 8.94 8.65 -1.60
C TYR A 235 9.57 8.86 -0.22
N LEU A 236 10.77 8.32 0.01
CA LEU A 236 11.46 8.40 1.30
C LEU A 236 12.30 9.67 1.45
N SER A 237 12.59 10.37 0.35
CA SER A 237 13.28 11.67 0.35
C SER A 237 12.32 12.82 0.67
#